data_f8607fb4acb97022b6023ff7f49a88c8
#
_entry.id   f8607fb4acb97022b6023ff7f49a88c8
#
_cell.length_a   1.000
_cell.length_b   1.000
_cell.length_c   1.000
_cell.angle_alpha   90.00
_cell.angle_beta   90.00
_cell.angle_gamma   90.00
#
_symmetry.space_group_name_H-M   'P 1'
#
loop_
_entity.id
_entity.type
_entity.pdbx_description
1 polymer ?
#
loop_
_entity_poly.entity_id
_entity_poly.type
_entity_poly.pdbx_seq_one_letter_code
_entity_poly.pdbx_strand_id
1 'polypeptide(L)'
;AEAAERAQHPLYYADTITAYADAQELDPALVAAVILCESSYDPKAESRLGARGLMQLMPDTAEWVAHKLGEDGADYSFDNLYEPQTNIRFGTWYLGYLSRRFNGDATKIVCAYHAGQGNVDSWLKNPQYSSDGVTLDVIPTQDTATYASRVLRARDIYRKYYFPIELPDTQQTETES
;
A
#
# COMPACT_ATOMS: atom_id res chain seq x y z
N ALA A 1 -22.62 -14.19 -4.38
CA ALA A 1 -21.82 -13.42 -3.42
C ALA A 1 -20.36 -13.29 -3.89
N GLU A 2 -19.66 -14.40 -4.17
CA GLU A 2 -18.23 -14.38 -4.59
C GLU A 2 -18.01 -13.66 -5.93
N ALA A 3 -18.88 -13.88 -6.91
CA ALA A 3 -18.76 -13.22 -8.21
C ALA A 3 -18.90 -11.70 -8.10
N ALA A 4 -19.81 -11.21 -7.24
CA ALA A 4 -19.97 -9.78 -6.98
C ALA A 4 -18.78 -9.20 -6.21
N GLU A 5 -18.26 -9.92 -5.21
CA GLU A 5 -17.07 -9.51 -4.47
C GLU A 5 -15.85 -9.39 -5.39
N ARG A 6 -15.63 -10.39 -6.25
CA ARG A 6 -14.54 -10.36 -7.23
C ARG A 6 -14.70 -9.22 -8.24
N ALA A 7 -15.92 -8.98 -8.72
CA ALA A 7 -16.20 -7.90 -9.66
C ALA A 7 -15.93 -6.50 -9.07
N GLN A 8 -16.11 -6.34 -7.75
CA GLN A 8 -15.80 -5.09 -7.04
C GLN A 8 -14.30 -4.95 -6.73
N HIS A 9 -13.51 -5.98 -6.95
CA HIS A 9 -12.06 -6.01 -6.72
C HIS A 9 -11.34 -6.42 -8.00
N PRO A 10 -11.45 -5.63 -9.08
CA PRO A 10 -10.76 -5.94 -10.33
C PRO A 10 -9.25 -5.82 -10.15
N LEU A 11 -8.50 -6.60 -10.91
CA LEU A 11 -7.05 -6.51 -10.96
C LEU A 11 -6.60 -6.13 -12.36
N TYR A 12 -5.93 -4.99 -12.46
CA TYR A 12 -5.24 -4.52 -13.66
C TYR A 12 -3.76 -4.33 -13.33
N TYR A 13 -2.92 -4.30 -14.34
CA TYR A 13 -1.46 -4.12 -14.17
C TYR A 13 -0.82 -5.19 -13.28
N ALA A 14 -1.32 -6.43 -13.31
CA ALA A 14 -0.89 -7.50 -12.42
C ALA A 14 0.62 -7.76 -12.46
N ASP A 15 1.20 -7.81 -13.66
CA ASP A 15 2.65 -8.06 -13.83
C ASP A 15 3.49 -6.91 -13.26
N THR A 16 3.08 -5.67 -13.49
CA THR A 16 3.75 -4.48 -12.96
C THR A 16 3.68 -4.44 -11.43
N ILE A 17 2.48 -4.69 -10.87
CA ILE A 17 2.27 -4.76 -9.42
C ILE A 17 3.16 -5.83 -8.80
N THR A 18 3.16 -7.04 -9.36
CA THR A 18 3.94 -8.16 -8.85
C THR A 18 5.44 -7.87 -8.90
N ALA A 19 5.94 -7.35 -10.02
CA ALA A 19 7.36 -7.07 -10.18
C ALA A 19 7.87 -6.02 -9.17
N TYR A 20 7.14 -4.92 -9.01
CA TYR A 20 7.57 -3.88 -8.08
C TYR A 20 7.32 -4.24 -6.60
N ALA A 21 6.27 -4.99 -6.31
CA ALA A 21 6.04 -5.52 -4.97
C ALA A 21 7.16 -6.48 -4.56
N ASP A 22 7.54 -7.40 -5.43
CA ASP A 22 8.65 -8.35 -5.17
C ASP A 22 9.96 -7.61 -4.93
N ALA A 23 10.26 -6.59 -5.73
CA ALA A 23 11.47 -5.78 -5.56
C ALA A 23 11.53 -5.08 -4.19
N GLN A 24 10.41 -4.80 -3.58
CA GLN A 24 10.30 -4.16 -2.27
C GLN A 24 9.98 -5.16 -1.13
N GLU A 25 9.92 -6.45 -1.43
CA GLU A 25 9.53 -7.49 -0.46
C GLU A 25 8.15 -7.22 0.16
N LEU A 26 7.23 -6.71 -0.67
CA LEU A 26 5.85 -6.42 -0.30
C LEU A 26 4.89 -7.47 -0.82
N ASP A 27 3.80 -7.64 -0.10
CA ASP A 27 2.64 -8.38 -0.58
C ASP A 27 1.98 -7.64 -1.76
N PRO A 28 1.92 -8.21 -2.96
CA PRO A 28 1.27 -7.57 -4.11
C PRO A 28 -0.21 -7.29 -3.87
N ALA A 29 -0.87 -8.06 -3.01
CA ALA A 29 -2.26 -7.80 -2.63
C ALA A 29 -2.42 -6.47 -1.90
N LEU A 30 -1.44 -6.05 -1.09
CA LEU A 30 -1.45 -4.74 -0.46
C LEU A 30 -1.36 -3.61 -1.49
N VAL A 31 -0.49 -3.74 -2.47
CA VAL A 31 -0.35 -2.76 -3.56
C VAL A 31 -1.65 -2.63 -4.34
N ALA A 32 -2.25 -3.76 -4.75
CA ALA A 32 -3.54 -3.77 -5.46
C ALA A 32 -4.66 -3.12 -4.63
N ALA A 33 -4.70 -3.40 -3.32
CA ALA A 33 -5.68 -2.81 -2.41
C ALA A 33 -5.53 -1.30 -2.29
N VAL A 34 -4.30 -0.79 -2.21
CA VAL A 34 -4.05 0.65 -2.19
C VAL A 34 -4.52 1.31 -3.49
N ILE A 35 -4.20 0.72 -4.64
CA ILE A 35 -4.65 1.25 -5.93
C ILE A 35 -6.18 1.30 -6.00
N LEU A 36 -6.86 0.23 -5.59
CA LEU A 36 -8.33 0.20 -5.58
C LEU A 36 -8.91 1.31 -4.71
N CYS A 37 -8.41 1.44 -3.47
CA CYS A 37 -8.95 2.42 -2.52
C CYS A 37 -8.60 3.85 -2.87
N GLU A 38 -7.44 4.09 -3.50
CA GLU A 38 -6.99 5.43 -3.86
C GLU A 38 -7.66 5.97 -5.14
N SER A 39 -7.77 5.16 -6.18
CA SER A 39 -8.18 5.65 -7.50
C SER A 39 -9.22 4.79 -8.20
N SER A 40 -9.63 3.66 -7.63
CA SER A 40 -10.42 2.66 -8.36
C SER A 40 -9.78 2.26 -9.71
N TYR A 41 -8.46 2.17 -9.75
CA TYR A 41 -7.67 1.88 -10.95
C TYR A 41 -7.76 2.94 -12.06
N ASP A 42 -8.09 4.17 -11.73
CA ASP A 42 -8.05 5.28 -12.70
C ASP A 42 -6.63 5.91 -12.75
N PRO A 43 -5.87 5.72 -13.84
CA PRO A 43 -4.52 6.27 -13.94
C PRO A 43 -4.50 7.80 -14.04
N LYS A 44 -5.64 8.41 -14.38
CA LYS A 44 -5.78 9.88 -14.52
C LYS A 44 -6.41 10.53 -13.29
N ALA A 45 -6.67 9.77 -12.24
CA ALA A 45 -7.28 10.29 -11.02
C ALA A 45 -6.45 11.44 -10.44
N GLU A 46 -7.15 12.48 -9.99
CA GLU A 46 -6.56 13.62 -9.34
C GLU A 46 -7.46 14.04 -8.16
N SER A 47 -6.88 14.13 -6.97
CA SER A 47 -7.64 14.56 -5.80
C SER A 47 -7.72 16.09 -5.69
N ARG A 48 -8.60 16.58 -4.82
CA ARG A 48 -8.71 18.02 -4.54
C ARG A 48 -7.42 18.65 -4.06
N LEU A 49 -6.58 17.88 -3.37
CA LEU A 49 -5.29 18.33 -2.83
C LEU A 49 -4.13 18.10 -3.80
N GLY A 50 -4.39 17.55 -4.98
CA GLY A 50 -3.41 17.37 -6.03
C GLY A 50 -2.69 16.03 -6.05
N ALA A 51 -3.17 15.03 -5.30
CA ALA A 51 -2.66 13.66 -5.44
C ALA A 51 -2.97 13.11 -6.84
N ARG A 52 -2.06 12.34 -7.43
CA ARG A 52 -2.17 11.89 -8.82
C ARG A 52 -2.05 10.39 -9.00
N GLY A 53 -2.83 9.90 -9.95
CA GLY A 53 -2.70 8.59 -10.57
C GLY A 53 -3.18 7.43 -9.72
N LEU A 54 -2.80 6.24 -10.11
CA LEU A 54 -3.30 4.98 -9.55
C LEU A 54 -3.14 4.88 -8.04
N MET A 55 -2.01 5.29 -7.50
CA MET A 55 -1.70 5.20 -6.06
C MET A 55 -1.82 6.56 -5.34
N GLN A 56 -2.32 7.59 -6.02
CA GLN A 56 -2.59 8.92 -5.46
C GLN A 56 -1.40 9.51 -4.70
N LEU A 57 -0.30 9.69 -5.41
CA LEU A 57 0.88 10.32 -4.84
C LEU A 57 0.76 11.85 -4.83
N MET A 58 1.05 12.44 -3.69
CA MET A 58 1.16 13.89 -3.54
C MET A 58 2.44 14.40 -4.19
N PRO A 59 2.46 15.68 -4.65
CA PRO A 59 3.62 16.27 -5.30
C PRO A 59 4.92 16.12 -4.50
N ASP A 60 4.89 16.46 -3.22
CA ASP A 60 6.07 16.41 -2.35
C ASP A 60 6.57 14.97 -2.15
N THR A 61 5.67 14.03 -1.97
CA THR A 61 6.02 12.60 -1.82
C THR A 61 6.63 12.07 -3.11
N ALA A 62 6.05 12.38 -4.26
CA ALA A 62 6.56 11.94 -5.55
C ALA A 62 7.94 12.52 -5.84
N GLU A 63 8.17 13.79 -5.57
CA GLU A 63 9.48 14.43 -5.71
C GLU A 63 10.53 13.79 -4.79
N TRP A 64 10.16 13.56 -3.53
CA TRP A 64 11.04 12.89 -2.59
C TRP A 64 11.41 11.47 -3.02
N VAL A 65 10.43 10.69 -3.52
CA VAL A 65 10.69 9.36 -4.07
C VAL A 65 11.60 9.43 -5.30
N ALA A 66 11.36 10.38 -6.21
CA ALA A 66 12.21 10.60 -7.38
C ALA A 66 13.66 10.88 -6.94
N HIS A 67 13.85 11.72 -5.94
CA HIS A 67 15.17 12.01 -5.36
C HIS A 67 15.82 10.73 -4.80
N LYS A 68 15.09 9.94 -4.03
CA LYS A 68 15.60 8.67 -3.46
C LYS A 68 15.97 7.65 -4.53
N LEU A 69 15.31 7.68 -5.68
CA LEU A 69 15.61 6.81 -6.82
C LEU A 69 16.71 7.38 -7.74
N GLY A 70 17.18 8.59 -7.48
CA GLY A 70 18.15 9.28 -8.35
C GLY A 70 17.54 9.77 -9.67
N GLU A 71 16.25 10.03 -9.71
CA GLU A 71 15.48 10.39 -10.89
C GLU A 71 14.88 11.81 -10.80
N ASP A 72 15.36 12.64 -9.90
CA ASP A 72 14.93 14.03 -9.68
C ASP A 72 15.60 15.05 -10.62
N GLY A 73 16.18 14.57 -11.73
CA GLY A 73 16.85 15.40 -12.73
C GLY A 73 15.88 16.16 -13.64
N ALA A 74 16.44 16.71 -14.72
CA ALA A 74 15.71 17.57 -15.67
C ALA A 74 14.52 16.90 -16.35
N ASP A 75 14.52 15.56 -16.44
CA ASP A 75 13.44 14.79 -17.05
C ASP A 75 12.30 14.46 -16.08
N TYR A 76 12.46 14.76 -14.79
CA TYR A 76 11.41 14.54 -13.82
C TYR A 76 10.31 15.60 -13.97
N SER A 77 9.07 15.11 -14.05
CA SER A 77 7.87 15.95 -13.96
C SER A 77 6.81 15.23 -13.13
N PHE A 78 6.09 15.98 -12.31
CA PHE A 78 4.95 15.40 -11.57
C PHE A 78 3.87 14.85 -12.52
N ASP A 79 3.78 15.35 -13.74
CA ASP A 79 2.89 14.82 -14.78
C ASP A 79 3.23 13.37 -15.17
N ASN A 80 4.46 12.91 -14.93
CA ASN A 80 4.85 11.52 -15.15
C ASN A 80 4.06 10.54 -14.27
N LEU A 81 3.46 11.02 -13.18
CA LEU A 81 2.67 10.21 -12.25
C LEU A 81 1.29 9.81 -12.81
N TYR A 82 0.87 10.33 -13.95
CA TYR A 82 -0.27 9.81 -14.70
C TYR A 82 0.06 8.52 -15.47
N GLU A 83 1.34 8.24 -15.68
CA GLU A 83 1.81 7.05 -16.36
C GLU A 83 1.72 5.86 -15.37
N PRO A 84 0.97 4.79 -15.71
CA PRO A 84 0.69 3.70 -14.77
C PRO A 84 1.94 3.05 -14.19
N GLN A 85 2.92 2.74 -15.05
CA GLN A 85 4.14 2.06 -14.61
C GLN A 85 4.96 2.93 -13.65
N THR A 86 5.11 4.21 -13.94
CA THR A 86 5.81 5.17 -13.08
C THR A 86 5.09 5.33 -11.75
N ASN A 87 3.78 5.49 -11.77
CA ASN A 87 2.98 5.65 -10.56
C ASN A 87 3.08 4.44 -9.64
N ILE A 88 2.88 3.23 -10.19
CA ILE A 88 2.99 1.98 -9.41
C ILE A 88 4.40 1.80 -8.86
N ARG A 89 5.43 2.10 -9.65
CA ARG A 89 6.82 2.01 -9.20
C ARG A 89 7.11 2.94 -8.02
N PHE A 90 6.71 4.20 -8.13
CA PHE A 90 6.92 5.19 -7.06
C PHE A 90 6.10 4.86 -5.81
N GLY A 91 4.82 4.56 -5.97
CA GLY A 91 3.94 4.23 -4.85
C GLY A 91 4.35 2.95 -4.13
N THR A 92 4.77 1.94 -4.87
CA THR A 92 5.25 0.67 -4.30
C THR A 92 6.59 0.86 -3.58
N TRP A 93 7.50 1.67 -4.13
CA TRP A 93 8.72 2.02 -3.43
C TRP A 93 8.43 2.72 -2.09
N TYR A 94 7.48 3.65 -2.10
CA TYR A 94 7.07 4.37 -0.87
C TYR A 94 6.45 3.42 0.17
N LEU A 95 5.58 2.51 -0.26
CA LEU A 95 5.06 1.46 0.64
C LEU A 95 6.19 0.58 1.20
N GLY A 96 7.17 0.23 0.39
CA GLY A 96 8.36 -0.52 0.81
C GLY A 96 9.18 0.25 1.85
N TYR A 97 9.38 1.54 1.65
CA TYR A 97 10.02 2.41 2.62
C TYR A 97 9.27 2.41 3.96
N LEU A 98 7.95 2.58 3.93
CA LEU A 98 7.12 2.55 5.14
C LEU A 98 7.15 1.18 5.82
N SER A 99 7.16 0.10 5.05
CA SER A 99 7.28 -1.26 5.58
C SER A 99 8.58 -1.47 6.35
N ARG A 100 9.69 -1.03 5.80
CA ARG A 100 10.99 -1.09 6.50
C ARG A 100 10.99 -0.23 7.75
N ARG A 101 10.40 0.95 7.67
CA ARG A 101 10.35 1.88 8.79
C ARG A 101 9.49 1.38 9.95
N PHE A 102 8.39 0.69 9.66
CA PHE A 102 7.45 0.18 10.65
C PHE A 102 7.50 -1.35 10.84
N ASN A 103 8.61 -1.97 10.47
CA ASN A 103 8.87 -3.40 10.65
C ASN A 103 7.74 -4.31 10.13
N GLY A 104 7.17 -3.96 8.99
CA GLY A 104 6.13 -4.74 8.33
C GLY A 104 4.74 -4.69 8.99
N ASP A 105 4.52 -3.81 9.95
CA ASP A 105 3.21 -3.62 10.61
C ASP A 105 2.22 -3.00 9.62
N ALA A 106 1.29 -3.82 9.13
CA ALA A 106 0.36 -3.42 8.08
C ALA A 106 -0.50 -2.21 8.47
N THR A 107 -0.98 -2.16 9.70
CA THR A 107 -1.80 -1.03 10.18
C THR A 107 -1.01 0.27 10.15
N LYS A 108 0.22 0.27 10.67
CA LYS A 108 1.07 1.47 10.67
C LYS A 108 1.47 1.90 9.27
N ILE A 109 1.79 0.95 8.38
CA ILE A 109 2.12 1.22 6.98
C ILE A 109 0.97 1.93 6.28
N VAL A 110 -0.23 1.38 6.37
CA VAL A 110 -1.43 1.91 5.71
C VAL A 110 -1.83 3.27 6.28
N CYS A 111 -1.79 3.43 7.60
CA CYS A 111 -2.03 4.71 8.25
C CYS A 111 -1.01 5.77 7.84
N ALA A 112 0.27 5.41 7.76
CA ALA A 112 1.33 6.33 7.35
C ALA A 112 1.23 6.72 5.87
N TYR A 113 0.79 5.80 5.02
CA TYR A 113 0.54 6.09 3.61
C TYR A 113 -0.54 7.18 3.45
N HIS A 114 -1.61 7.09 4.21
CA HIS A 114 -2.74 8.03 4.17
C HIS A 114 -2.48 9.32 4.93
N ALA A 115 -2.02 9.23 6.17
CA ALA A 115 -1.91 10.36 7.10
C ALA A 115 -0.49 10.92 7.25
N GLY A 116 0.51 10.26 6.67
CA GLY A 116 1.92 10.61 6.84
C GLY A 116 2.57 9.90 8.02
N GLN A 117 3.85 9.58 7.86
CA GLN A 117 4.63 8.89 8.90
C GLN A 117 4.80 9.72 10.17
N GLY A 118 4.88 11.05 10.06
CA GLY A 118 4.99 11.93 11.21
C GLY A 118 3.78 11.90 12.13
N ASN A 119 2.59 11.82 11.57
CA ASN A 119 1.36 11.64 12.36
C ASN A 119 1.34 10.28 13.06
N VAL A 120 1.70 9.21 12.39
CA VAL A 120 1.80 7.90 13.01
C VAL A 120 2.81 7.90 14.16
N ASP A 121 3.98 8.50 13.97
CA ASP A 121 4.98 8.64 15.05
C ASP A 121 4.42 9.40 16.25
N SER A 122 3.71 10.49 15.99
CA SER A 122 3.06 11.29 17.03
C SER A 122 2.00 10.49 17.79
N TRP A 123 1.18 9.70 17.08
CA TRP A 123 0.18 8.85 17.70
C TRP A 123 0.79 7.75 18.57
N LEU A 124 1.91 7.18 18.15
CA LEU A 124 2.61 6.16 18.94
C LEU A 124 3.20 6.69 20.24
N LYS A 125 3.46 7.99 20.32
CA LYS A 125 3.94 8.65 21.55
C LYS A 125 2.82 9.01 22.53
N ASN A 126 1.56 8.90 22.10
CA ASN A 126 0.41 9.25 22.93
C ASN A 126 -0.15 7.97 23.61
N PRO A 127 -0.12 7.90 24.96
CA PRO A 127 -0.65 6.73 25.67
C PRO A 127 -2.13 6.42 25.43
N GLN A 128 -2.91 7.40 24.95
CA GLN A 128 -4.31 7.17 24.56
C GLN A 128 -4.45 6.34 23.29
N TYR A 129 -3.43 6.31 22.44
CA TYR A 129 -3.46 5.63 21.14
C TYR A 129 -2.50 4.44 21.05
N SER A 130 -1.50 4.41 21.92
CA SER A 130 -0.51 3.34 21.98
C SER A 130 -0.09 3.11 23.43
N SER A 131 -0.32 1.90 23.93
CA SER A 131 0.04 1.53 25.31
C SER A 131 1.52 1.24 25.48
N ASP A 132 2.20 0.80 24.42
CA ASP A 132 3.63 0.37 24.46
C ASP A 132 4.56 1.29 23.65
N GLY A 133 4.02 2.29 22.94
CA GLY A 133 4.79 3.18 22.08
C GLY A 133 5.19 2.55 20.73
N VAL A 134 4.78 1.32 20.46
CA VAL A 134 5.10 0.55 19.25
C VAL A 134 3.85 0.14 18.49
N THR A 135 2.85 -0.37 19.18
CA THR A 135 1.57 -0.83 18.63
C THR A 135 0.59 0.34 18.57
N LEU A 136 -0.01 0.57 17.41
CA LEU A 136 -1.08 1.54 17.25
C LEU A 136 -2.42 0.89 17.63
N ASP A 137 -2.84 1.08 18.88
CA ASP A 137 -4.05 0.46 19.44
C ASP A 137 -5.32 1.18 18.96
N VAL A 138 -5.24 2.49 18.77
CA VAL A 138 -6.33 3.34 18.31
C VAL A 138 -5.83 4.25 17.20
N ILE A 139 -6.56 4.28 16.09
CA ILE A 139 -6.33 5.25 15.01
C ILE A 139 -7.19 6.47 15.32
N PRO A 140 -6.59 7.63 15.66
CA PRO A 140 -7.32 8.72 16.30
C PRO A 140 -8.22 9.54 15.36
N THR A 141 -8.00 9.45 14.03
CA THR A 141 -8.80 10.17 13.05
C THR A 141 -9.71 9.21 12.29
N GLN A 142 -10.99 9.59 12.14
CA GLN A 142 -11.99 8.72 11.53
C GLN A 142 -11.68 8.42 10.05
N ASP A 143 -11.20 9.40 9.31
CA ASP A 143 -10.85 9.22 7.90
C ASP A 143 -9.71 8.20 7.71
N THR A 144 -8.66 8.27 8.52
CA THR A 144 -7.57 7.28 8.47
C THR A 144 -8.02 5.91 8.96
N ALA A 145 -8.85 5.84 10.01
CA ALA A 145 -9.40 4.57 10.49
C ALA A 145 -10.25 3.89 9.42
N THR A 146 -11.09 4.65 8.74
CA THR A 146 -11.91 4.13 7.63
C THR A 146 -11.04 3.69 6.47
N TYR A 147 -10.06 4.49 6.07
CA TYR A 147 -9.10 4.15 5.02
C TYR A 147 -8.36 2.85 5.32
N ALA A 148 -7.77 2.75 6.51
CA ALA A 148 -7.03 1.56 6.92
C ALA A 148 -7.90 0.29 6.89
N SER A 149 -9.11 0.37 7.41
CA SER A 149 -10.07 -0.74 7.38
C SER A 149 -10.40 -1.17 5.95
N ARG A 150 -10.65 -0.22 5.06
CA ARG A 150 -10.95 -0.51 3.64
C ARG A 150 -9.78 -1.14 2.91
N VAL A 151 -8.57 -0.61 3.09
CA VAL A 151 -7.37 -1.15 2.43
C VAL A 151 -7.06 -2.55 2.92
N LEU A 152 -7.07 -2.79 4.23
CA LEU A 152 -6.75 -4.10 4.79
C LEU A 152 -7.79 -5.16 4.42
N ARG A 153 -9.06 -4.79 4.35
CA ARG A 153 -10.12 -5.68 3.86
C ARG A 153 -9.94 -5.99 2.37
N ALA A 154 -9.67 -4.99 1.56
CA ALA A 154 -9.41 -5.19 0.13
C ALA A 154 -8.18 -6.07 -0.10
N ARG A 155 -7.10 -5.86 0.66
CA ARG A 155 -5.92 -6.73 0.63
C ARG A 155 -6.29 -8.20 0.82
N ASP A 156 -7.10 -8.52 1.82
CA ASP A 156 -7.50 -9.89 2.11
C ASP A 156 -8.31 -10.49 0.96
N ILE A 157 -9.15 -9.68 0.31
CA ILE A 157 -9.92 -10.09 -0.87
C ILE A 157 -9.00 -10.32 -2.07
N TYR A 158 -8.02 -9.45 -2.33
CA TYR A 158 -7.03 -9.66 -3.38
C TYR A 158 -6.19 -10.92 -3.16
N ARG A 159 -5.80 -11.21 -1.92
CA ARG A 159 -5.13 -12.48 -1.57
C ARG A 159 -6.00 -13.68 -1.91
N LYS A 160 -7.28 -13.62 -1.57
CA LYS A 160 -8.22 -14.72 -1.82
C LYS A 160 -8.35 -15.05 -3.30
N TYR A 161 -8.43 -14.05 -4.18
CA TYR A 161 -8.76 -14.26 -5.59
C TYR A 161 -7.56 -14.24 -6.53
N TYR A 162 -6.49 -13.54 -6.21
CA TYR A 162 -5.41 -13.27 -7.17
C TYR A 162 -4.02 -13.58 -6.65
N PHE A 163 -3.79 -13.47 -5.36
CA PHE A 163 -2.46 -13.61 -4.76
C PHE A 163 -2.52 -14.52 -3.52
N PRO A 164 -2.89 -15.79 -3.68
CA PRO A 164 -2.96 -16.71 -2.54
C PRO A 164 -1.58 -16.83 -1.89
N ILE A 165 -1.53 -16.73 -0.57
CA ILE A 165 -0.31 -17.02 0.18
C ILE A 165 -0.11 -18.53 0.12
N GLU A 166 1.00 -18.98 -0.45
CA GLU A 166 1.43 -20.37 -0.32
C GLU A 166 1.80 -20.62 1.13
N LEU A 167 0.97 -21.38 1.84
CA LEU A 167 1.35 -21.90 3.14
C LEU A 167 2.53 -22.85 2.93
N PRO A 168 3.60 -22.78 3.74
CA PRO A 168 4.66 -23.77 3.65
C PRO A 168 4.05 -25.17 3.79
N ASP A 169 4.42 -26.07 2.87
CA ASP A 169 4.02 -27.46 2.90
C ASP A 169 4.27 -27.99 4.32
N THR A 170 3.19 -28.27 5.02
CA THR A 170 3.26 -29.12 6.20
C THR A 170 3.65 -30.48 5.66
N GLN A 171 4.93 -30.82 5.82
CA GLN A 171 5.42 -32.15 5.51
C GLN A 171 4.43 -33.16 6.09
N GLN A 172 3.74 -33.83 5.19
CA GLN A 172 3.03 -35.04 5.53
C GLN A 172 4.11 -36.02 5.99
N THR A 173 4.28 -36.12 7.28
CA THR A 173 4.97 -37.27 7.84
C THR A 173 4.10 -38.48 7.53
N GLU A 174 4.38 -39.12 6.41
CA GLU A 174 3.94 -40.49 6.19
C GLU A 174 4.56 -41.34 7.27
N THR A 175 3.76 -41.68 8.25
CA THR A 175 4.03 -42.83 9.13
C THR A 175 3.72 -44.08 8.32
N GLU A 176 4.72 -44.59 7.62
CA GLU A 176 4.72 -45.98 7.22
C GLU A 176 4.97 -46.84 8.47
N SER A 177 3.98 -47.63 8.81
CA SER A 177 4.07 -48.76 9.74
C SER A 177 4.07 -50.08 8.96
#